data_3f4d83f8d9a327cd4595c15743155614
#
_entry.id   3f4d83f8d9a327cd4595c15743155614
#
_cell.length_a   1.000
_cell.length_b   1.000
_cell.length_c   1.000
_cell.angle_alpha   90.00
_cell.angle_beta   90.00
_cell.angle_gamma   90.00
#
_symmetry.space_group_name_H-M   'P 1'
#
loop_
_entity.id
_entity.type
_entity.pdbx_description
1 polymer ?
#
loop_
_entity_poly.entity_id
_entity_poly.type
_entity_poly.pdbx_seq_one_letter_code
_entity_poly.pdbx_strand_id
1 'polypeptide(L)'
;ASDVYKRQVFEIDGKTFFTFGGASSHDIQGGIMDRQTVDFAEQKRRADRNYLPYRILQESWWPQELPTEGELQEGLRNLERYHYEVDYVVTHCCGSSLQERLNAGTGRPCAADLLTDYLEILEQKLHYKHWYFGHYHRDCQPDERHTLVYYAILPLEQKESAAAVQLQYFQT
;
A
#
# COMPACT_ATOMS: atom_id res chain seq x y z
N ALA A 1 -1.86 3.25 -19.91
CA ALA A 1 -3.12 3.95 -19.57
C ALA A 1 -3.47 3.95 -18.08
N SER A 2 -2.80 3.18 -17.26
CA SER A 2 -3.18 3.04 -15.83
C SER A 2 -2.60 4.07 -14.86
N ASP A 3 -1.67 4.91 -15.31
CA ASP A 3 -0.92 5.80 -14.42
C ASP A 3 -1.48 7.23 -14.27
N VAL A 4 -2.42 7.63 -15.12
CA VAL A 4 -2.92 9.02 -15.15
C VAL A 4 -3.72 9.39 -13.91
N TYR A 5 -4.26 8.40 -13.16
CA TYR A 5 -5.16 8.62 -12.04
C TYR A 5 -4.56 8.33 -10.65
N LYS A 6 -3.30 7.97 -10.60
CA LYS A 6 -2.57 7.81 -9.34
C LYS A 6 -1.92 9.14 -8.96
N ARG A 7 -1.77 9.45 -7.70
CA ARG A 7 -1.13 10.67 -7.17
C ARG A 7 -1.96 11.95 -7.28
N GLN A 8 -3.28 11.81 -7.37
CA GLN A 8 -4.20 12.93 -7.55
C GLN A 8 -5.16 13.06 -6.37
N VAL A 9 -5.76 14.23 -6.25
CA VAL A 9 -6.91 14.45 -5.41
C VAL A 9 -8.15 14.42 -6.30
N PHE A 10 -9.11 13.58 -5.96
CA PHE A 10 -10.42 13.47 -6.60
C PHE A 10 -11.45 14.09 -5.71
N GLU A 11 -12.44 14.73 -6.32
CA GLU A 11 -13.66 15.15 -5.65
C GLU A 11 -14.79 14.23 -6.08
N ILE A 12 -15.36 13.49 -5.14
CA ILE A 12 -16.44 12.53 -5.36
C ILE A 12 -17.53 12.81 -4.32
N ASP A 13 -18.71 13.19 -4.78
CA ASP A 13 -19.87 13.48 -3.94
C ASP A 13 -19.55 14.50 -2.82
N GLY A 14 -18.84 15.58 -3.20
CA GLY A 14 -18.45 16.67 -2.29
C GLY A 14 -17.39 16.29 -1.26
N LYS A 15 -16.71 15.16 -1.43
CA LYS A 15 -15.59 14.70 -0.59
C LYS A 15 -14.31 14.60 -1.40
N THR A 16 -13.19 14.95 -0.79
CA THR A 16 -11.86 14.91 -1.42
C THR A 16 -11.12 13.64 -1.04
N PHE A 17 -10.54 12.98 -2.06
CA PHE A 17 -9.80 11.73 -1.94
C PHE A 17 -8.40 11.89 -2.53
N PHE A 18 -7.37 11.84 -1.71
CA PHE A 18 -6.01 11.70 -2.23
C PHE A 18 -5.72 10.22 -2.47
N THR A 19 -5.22 9.89 -3.66
CA THR A 19 -4.87 8.52 -4.02
C THR A 19 -3.39 8.40 -4.38
N PHE A 20 -2.74 7.33 -3.93
CA PHE A 20 -1.36 7.04 -4.28
C PHE A 20 -1.14 5.51 -4.40
N GLY A 21 -0.56 5.07 -5.51
CA GLY A 21 -0.31 3.64 -5.76
C GLY A 21 1.14 3.24 -5.52
N GLY A 22 1.39 1.95 -5.56
CA GLY A 22 2.69 1.34 -5.42
C GLY A 22 2.90 0.66 -4.08
N ALA A 23 3.76 -0.35 -4.07
CA ALA A 23 4.29 -1.02 -2.87
C ALA A 23 5.48 -1.89 -3.29
N SER A 24 6.44 -2.09 -2.41
CA SER A 24 7.48 -3.10 -2.59
C SER A 24 6.91 -4.51 -2.46
N SER A 25 7.19 -5.39 -3.39
CA SER A 25 6.86 -6.80 -3.25
C SER A 25 7.54 -7.39 -2.01
N HIS A 26 6.77 -8.05 -1.15
CA HIS A 26 7.26 -8.69 0.08
C HIS A 26 7.49 -10.21 -0.07
N ASP A 27 7.17 -10.78 -1.21
CA ASP A 27 7.31 -12.21 -1.54
C ASP A 27 8.42 -12.46 -2.58
N ILE A 28 9.60 -11.89 -2.31
CA ILE A 28 10.81 -11.92 -3.15
C ILE A 28 12.04 -12.47 -2.42
N GLN A 29 11.86 -13.31 -1.40
CA GLN A 29 13.00 -13.89 -0.65
C GLN A 29 13.91 -14.76 -1.53
N GLY A 30 13.36 -15.34 -2.60
CA GLY A 30 14.10 -16.05 -3.64
C GLY A 30 14.70 -15.15 -4.72
N GLY A 31 14.43 -13.84 -4.66
CA GLY A 31 14.91 -12.82 -5.60
C GLY A 31 13.94 -12.48 -6.71
N ILE A 32 14.32 -11.48 -7.49
CA ILE A 32 13.69 -11.12 -8.76
C ILE A 32 14.58 -11.68 -9.85
N MET A 33 14.04 -12.60 -10.65
CA MET A 33 14.80 -13.35 -11.66
C MET A 33 14.48 -12.82 -13.05
N ASP A 34 15.50 -12.74 -13.89
CA ASP A 34 15.33 -12.41 -15.31
C ASP A 34 15.50 -13.68 -16.15
N ARG A 35 14.49 -14.02 -16.96
CA ARG A 35 14.55 -15.19 -17.87
C ARG A 35 15.66 -15.10 -18.90
N GLN A 36 16.16 -13.90 -19.18
CA GLN A 36 17.22 -13.69 -20.17
C GLN A 36 18.63 -13.96 -19.62
N THR A 37 18.78 -14.11 -18.31
CA THR A 37 20.08 -14.40 -17.71
C THR A 37 20.45 -15.87 -17.85
N VAL A 38 21.75 -16.14 -17.99
CA VAL A 38 22.28 -17.50 -18.17
C VAL A 38 22.08 -18.41 -16.95
N ASP A 39 21.90 -17.82 -15.78
CA ASP A 39 21.74 -18.49 -14.50
C ASP A 39 20.27 -18.58 -14.01
N PHE A 40 19.30 -18.11 -14.82
CA PHE A 40 17.89 -18.15 -14.46
C PHE A 40 17.42 -19.53 -13.99
N ALA A 41 17.75 -20.58 -14.72
CA ALA A 41 17.34 -21.95 -14.39
C ALA A 41 17.94 -22.44 -13.06
N GLU A 42 19.15 -21.99 -12.72
CA GLU A 42 19.80 -22.32 -11.47
C GLU A 42 19.19 -21.54 -10.30
N GLN A 43 19.00 -20.23 -10.45
CA GLN A 43 18.33 -19.38 -9.46
C GLN A 43 16.94 -19.92 -9.12
N LYS A 44 16.15 -20.24 -10.15
CA LYS A 44 14.81 -20.81 -10.00
C LYS A 44 14.85 -22.14 -9.22
N ARG A 45 15.72 -23.07 -9.62
CA ARG A 45 15.88 -24.37 -8.91
C ARG A 45 16.29 -24.19 -7.46
N ARG A 46 17.14 -23.20 -7.17
CA ARG A 46 17.56 -22.88 -5.81
C ARG A 46 16.39 -22.35 -4.97
N ALA A 47 15.59 -21.43 -5.52
CA ALA A 47 14.41 -20.89 -4.85
C ALA A 47 13.36 -21.98 -4.60
N ASP A 48 13.03 -22.78 -5.62
CA ASP A 48 12.07 -23.89 -5.52
C ASP A 48 12.50 -24.92 -4.45
N ARG A 49 13.79 -25.29 -4.41
CA ARG A 49 14.33 -26.24 -3.43
C ARG A 49 14.24 -25.75 -1.99
N ASN A 50 14.36 -24.44 -1.79
CA ASN A 50 14.30 -23.82 -0.48
C ASN A 50 12.92 -23.25 -0.15
N TYR A 51 11.93 -23.49 -1.00
CA TYR A 51 10.56 -22.95 -0.85
C TYR A 51 10.52 -21.42 -0.67
N LEU A 52 11.47 -20.70 -1.32
CA LEU A 52 11.53 -19.25 -1.28
C LEU A 52 10.65 -18.66 -2.38
N PRO A 53 9.68 -17.79 -2.06
CA PRO A 53 8.91 -17.08 -3.06
C PRO A 53 9.83 -16.15 -3.87
N TYR A 54 9.61 -16.12 -5.18
CA TYR A 54 10.36 -15.28 -6.12
C TYR A 54 9.41 -14.66 -7.14
N ARG A 55 9.89 -13.63 -7.81
CA ARG A 55 9.19 -12.97 -8.91
C ARG A 55 10.04 -13.04 -10.17
N ILE A 56 9.38 -12.90 -11.33
CA ILE A 56 10.05 -12.89 -12.63
C ILE A 56 9.88 -11.51 -13.23
N LEU A 57 11.00 -10.89 -13.60
CA LEU A 57 11.05 -9.57 -14.22
C LEU A 57 10.16 -9.52 -15.47
N GLN A 58 9.32 -8.49 -15.55
CA GLN A 58 8.33 -8.24 -16.60
C GLN A 58 7.24 -9.32 -16.78
N GLU A 59 7.13 -10.30 -15.86
CA GLU A 59 6.04 -11.28 -15.84
C GLU A 59 5.21 -11.19 -14.56
N SER A 60 5.88 -11.14 -13.40
CA SER A 60 5.24 -11.06 -12.10
C SER A 60 5.86 -9.99 -11.19
N TRP A 61 6.81 -9.24 -11.72
CA TRP A 61 7.42 -8.08 -11.08
C TRP A 61 7.86 -7.04 -12.11
N TRP A 62 7.64 -5.78 -11.78
CA TRP A 62 8.01 -4.63 -12.60
C TRP A 62 8.72 -3.57 -11.75
N PRO A 63 9.79 -2.90 -12.26
CA PRO A 63 10.45 -1.80 -11.54
C PRO A 63 9.51 -0.66 -11.14
N GLN A 64 8.39 -0.53 -11.85
CA GLN A 64 7.34 0.47 -11.61
C GLN A 64 6.44 0.16 -10.39
N GLU A 65 6.71 -0.91 -9.62
CA GLU A 65 6.05 -1.15 -8.35
C GLU A 65 6.31 -0.01 -7.35
N LEU A 66 7.49 0.60 -7.43
CA LEU A 66 7.82 1.80 -6.67
C LEU A 66 7.74 3.05 -7.53
N PRO A 67 7.27 4.17 -6.97
CA PRO A 67 7.21 5.43 -7.66
C PRO A 67 8.61 6.01 -7.89
N THR A 68 8.75 6.76 -8.97
CA THR A 68 9.91 7.62 -9.21
C THR A 68 9.84 8.89 -8.36
N GLU A 69 10.97 9.57 -8.19
CA GLU A 69 11.03 10.86 -7.49
C GLU A 69 10.07 11.89 -8.12
N GLY A 70 9.97 11.91 -9.47
CA GLY A 70 9.04 12.80 -10.17
C GLY A 70 7.58 12.55 -9.80
N GLU A 71 7.21 11.31 -9.57
CA GLU A 71 5.86 10.89 -9.16
C GLU A 71 5.57 11.23 -7.70
N LEU A 72 6.55 11.13 -6.81
CA LEU A 72 6.44 11.60 -5.43
C LEU A 72 6.21 13.11 -5.38
N GLN A 73 6.98 13.86 -6.17
CA GLN A 73 6.83 15.31 -6.28
C GLN A 73 5.51 15.73 -6.90
N GLU A 74 4.97 14.96 -7.84
CA GLU A 74 3.63 15.21 -8.39
C GLU A 74 2.54 15.06 -7.31
N GLY A 75 2.61 14.01 -6.50
CA GLY A 75 1.71 13.83 -5.37
C GLY A 75 1.73 15.02 -4.40
N LEU A 76 2.94 15.51 -4.06
CA LEU A 76 3.10 16.68 -3.19
C LEU A 76 2.47 17.94 -3.82
N ARG A 77 2.76 18.21 -5.11
CA ARG A 77 2.17 19.38 -5.81
C ARG A 77 0.64 19.32 -5.86
N ASN A 78 0.08 18.15 -6.02
CA ASN A 78 -1.37 17.97 -6.01
C ASN A 78 -1.96 18.22 -4.62
N LEU A 79 -1.33 17.71 -3.57
CA LEU A 79 -1.74 17.98 -2.19
C LEU A 79 -1.58 19.46 -1.80
N GLU A 80 -0.54 20.13 -2.27
CA GLU A 80 -0.31 21.56 -2.02
C GLU A 80 -1.47 22.43 -2.55
N ARG A 81 -2.05 22.07 -3.71
CA ARG A 81 -3.24 22.76 -4.26
C ARG A 81 -4.47 22.65 -3.36
N TYR A 82 -4.51 21.63 -2.52
CA TYR A 82 -5.54 21.41 -1.51
C TYR A 82 -5.08 21.79 -0.10
N HIS A 83 -4.00 22.57 0.02
CA HIS A 83 -3.43 23.02 1.30
C HIS A 83 -3.12 21.88 2.28
N TYR A 84 -2.83 20.66 1.76
CA TYR A 84 -2.65 19.44 2.52
C TYR A 84 -3.89 19.04 3.35
N GLU A 85 -5.08 19.39 2.90
CA GLU A 85 -6.35 19.02 3.51
C GLU A 85 -7.18 18.17 2.54
N VAL A 86 -7.54 16.95 2.95
CA VAL A 86 -8.41 16.04 2.20
C VAL A 86 -9.31 15.27 3.16
N ASP A 87 -10.46 14.81 2.70
CA ASP A 87 -11.33 14.00 3.55
C ASP A 87 -10.75 12.59 3.76
N TYR A 88 -10.30 11.98 2.69
CA TYR A 88 -9.83 10.59 2.69
C TYR A 88 -8.52 10.43 1.95
N VAL A 89 -7.72 9.49 2.44
CA VAL A 89 -6.51 9.03 1.76
C VAL A 89 -6.69 7.56 1.39
N VAL A 90 -6.37 7.19 0.16
CA VAL A 90 -6.43 5.81 -0.34
C VAL A 90 -5.11 5.46 -1.00
N THR A 91 -4.36 4.55 -0.39
CA THR A 91 -3.06 4.11 -0.90
C THR A 91 -2.99 2.60 -1.04
N HIS A 92 -1.98 2.08 -1.74
CA HIS A 92 -1.80 0.64 -1.78
C HIS A 92 -1.08 0.11 -0.53
N CYS A 93 -0.08 0.82 -0.01
CA CYS A 93 0.59 0.51 1.27
C CYS A 93 0.47 1.70 2.25
N CYS A 94 1.08 1.62 3.41
CA CYS A 94 1.07 2.64 4.46
C CYS A 94 2.46 3.18 4.77
N GLY A 95 2.55 4.18 5.66
CA GLY A 95 3.80 4.73 6.15
C GLY A 95 4.65 3.71 6.92
N SER A 96 5.95 3.95 6.99
CA SER A 96 6.95 3.02 7.55
C SER A 96 6.66 2.66 9.00
N SER A 97 6.28 3.60 9.86
CA SER A 97 5.93 3.31 11.27
C SER A 97 4.70 2.41 11.41
N LEU A 98 3.68 2.65 10.60
CA LEU A 98 2.47 1.82 10.61
C LEU A 98 2.76 0.43 10.06
N GLN A 99 3.57 0.32 9.00
CA GLN A 99 4.05 -0.93 8.45
C GLN A 99 4.80 -1.77 9.51
N GLU A 100 5.70 -1.15 10.28
CA GLU A 100 6.42 -1.81 11.36
C GLU A 100 5.46 -2.35 12.43
N ARG A 101 4.49 -1.55 12.88
CA ARG A 101 3.46 -1.98 13.84
C ARG A 101 2.65 -3.17 13.32
N LEU A 102 2.26 -3.15 12.05
CA LEU A 102 1.50 -4.24 11.43
C LEU A 102 2.29 -5.55 11.34
N ASN A 103 3.60 -5.47 11.15
CA ASN A 103 4.47 -6.64 11.02
C ASN A 103 5.06 -7.11 12.35
N ALA A 104 4.89 -6.35 13.43
CA ALA A 104 5.36 -6.74 14.76
C ALA A 104 4.85 -8.14 15.15
N GLY A 105 5.77 -9.02 15.51
CA GLY A 105 5.47 -10.41 15.89
C GLY A 105 5.17 -11.38 14.73
N THR A 106 5.17 -10.94 13.49
CA THR A 106 4.92 -11.83 12.33
C THR A 106 6.17 -12.56 11.82
N GLY A 107 7.36 -12.11 12.22
CA GLY A 107 8.65 -12.59 11.69
C GLY A 107 8.89 -12.21 10.23
N ARG A 108 8.04 -11.39 9.63
CA ARG A 108 8.22 -10.93 8.25
C ARG A 108 9.22 -9.78 8.20
N PRO A 109 10.16 -9.77 7.25
CA PRO A 109 11.01 -8.60 7.00
C PRO A 109 10.14 -7.37 6.74
N CYS A 110 10.48 -6.28 7.37
CA CYS A 110 9.79 -5.00 7.21
C CYS A 110 10.86 -3.93 7.07
N ALA A 111 11.39 -3.78 5.86
CA ALA A 111 12.29 -2.69 5.54
C ALA A 111 11.48 -1.51 5.04
N ALA A 112 11.76 -0.33 5.57
CA ALA A 112 11.27 0.91 4.98
C ALA A 112 11.89 1.10 3.58
N ASP A 113 11.13 1.70 2.69
CA ASP A 113 11.55 2.08 1.35
C ASP A 113 11.13 3.52 1.04
N LEU A 114 11.55 4.02 -0.14
CA LEU A 114 11.29 5.39 -0.55
C LEU A 114 9.79 5.75 -0.49
N LEU A 115 8.90 4.80 -0.82
CA LEU A 115 7.46 5.05 -0.81
C LEU A 115 6.90 5.04 0.62
N THR A 116 7.26 4.07 1.44
CA THR A 116 6.76 4.00 2.83
C THR A 116 7.26 5.18 3.67
N ASP A 117 8.48 5.66 3.43
CA ASP A 117 9.01 6.87 4.06
C ASP A 117 8.29 8.14 3.56
N TYR A 118 7.98 8.21 2.27
CA TYR A 118 7.18 9.29 1.71
C TYR A 118 5.76 9.32 2.34
N LEU A 119 5.11 8.18 2.47
CA LEU A 119 3.79 8.09 3.10
C LEU A 119 3.83 8.45 4.58
N GLU A 120 4.91 8.11 5.28
CA GLU A 120 5.15 8.53 6.67
C GLU A 120 5.25 10.05 6.80
N ILE A 121 5.98 10.72 5.86
CA ILE A 121 6.05 12.18 5.81
C ILE A 121 4.69 12.80 5.52
N LEU A 122 3.91 12.19 4.62
CA LEU A 122 2.56 12.67 4.32
C LEU A 122 1.63 12.56 5.53
N GLU A 123 1.70 11.47 6.29
CA GLU A 123 0.89 11.29 7.49
C GLU A 123 1.08 12.41 8.52
N GLN A 124 2.30 12.93 8.62
CA GLN A 124 2.63 14.04 9.51
C GLN A 124 2.14 15.41 9.01
N LYS A 125 1.97 15.57 7.68
CA LYS A 125 1.61 16.84 7.06
C LYS A 125 0.13 16.97 6.71
N LEU A 126 -0.54 15.86 6.43
CA LEU A 126 -1.91 15.84 5.94
C LEU A 126 -2.93 16.01 7.07
N HIS A 127 -3.91 16.86 6.82
CA HIS A 127 -5.16 16.89 7.55
C HIS A 127 -6.18 16.03 6.81
N TYR A 128 -6.55 14.89 7.38
CA TYR A 128 -7.51 13.94 6.79
C TYR A 128 -8.39 13.30 7.86
N LYS A 129 -9.57 12.82 7.45
CA LYS A 129 -10.50 12.12 8.34
C LYS A 129 -10.11 10.65 8.51
N HIS A 130 -9.81 9.98 7.40
CA HIS A 130 -9.46 8.56 7.44
C HIS A 130 -8.56 8.15 6.28
N TRP A 131 -7.69 7.16 6.53
CA TRP A 131 -6.74 6.61 5.57
C TRP A 131 -7.00 5.13 5.35
N TYR A 132 -7.38 4.74 4.13
CA TYR A 132 -7.57 3.36 3.71
C TYR A 132 -6.37 2.89 2.91
N PHE A 133 -5.91 1.67 3.19
CA PHE A 133 -4.80 1.08 2.47
C PHE A 133 -4.95 -0.44 2.36
N GLY A 134 -4.18 -1.09 1.45
CA GLY A 134 -4.21 -2.53 1.19
C GLY A 134 -2.85 -3.20 1.42
N HIS A 135 -2.42 -4.04 0.46
CA HIS A 135 -1.12 -4.68 0.37
C HIS A 135 -0.87 -5.85 1.33
N TYR A 136 -1.24 -5.76 2.60
CA TYR A 136 -0.88 -6.75 3.64
C TYR A 136 -1.85 -7.93 3.74
N HIS A 137 -2.80 -8.06 2.81
CA HIS A 137 -3.72 -9.18 2.64
C HIS A 137 -4.50 -9.58 3.90
N ARG A 138 -4.99 -8.60 4.62
CA ARG A 138 -5.89 -8.78 5.77
C ARG A 138 -6.78 -7.57 5.97
N ASP A 139 -7.89 -7.75 6.64
CA ASP A 139 -8.77 -6.67 7.06
C ASP A 139 -8.53 -6.38 8.53
N CYS A 140 -8.15 -5.15 8.88
CA CYS A 140 -8.06 -4.70 10.28
C CYS A 140 -8.06 -3.16 10.36
N GLN A 141 -8.35 -2.67 11.55
CA GLN A 141 -8.24 -1.26 11.89
C GLN A 141 -7.13 -1.09 12.93
N PRO A 142 -5.90 -0.75 12.51
CA PRO A 142 -4.75 -0.65 13.42
C PRO A 142 -4.85 0.51 14.40
N ASP A 143 -5.62 1.55 14.07
CA ASP A 143 -5.95 2.68 14.94
C ASP A 143 -7.20 3.43 14.43
N GLU A 144 -7.58 4.52 15.11
CA GLU A 144 -8.82 5.25 14.81
C GLU A 144 -8.85 5.91 13.41
N ARG A 145 -7.69 6.18 12.83
CA ARG A 145 -7.55 6.92 11.56
C ARG A 145 -7.18 6.04 10.37
N HIS A 146 -6.85 4.76 10.58
CA HIS A 146 -6.34 3.86 9.55
C HIS A 146 -7.18 2.60 9.45
N THR A 147 -7.46 2.17 8.22
CA THR A 147 -8.07 0.87 7.95
C THR A 147 -7.33 0.16 6.82
N LEU A 148 -6.84 -1.03 7.13
CA LEU A 148 -6.31 -1.97 6.16
C LEU A 148 -7.47 -2.80 5.60
N VAL A 149 -7.60 -2.79 4.26
CA VAL A 149 -8.72 -3.42 3.54
C VAL A 149 -8.19 -4.47 2.57
N TYR A 150 -8.78 -5.65 2.60
CA TYR A 150 -8.46 -6.73 1.67
C TYR A 150 -9.71 -7.32 1.00
N TYR A 151 -10.67 -7.83 1.79
CA TYR A 151 -11.94 -8.36 1.31
C TYR A 151 -13.15 -7.51 1.72
N ALA A 152 -13.00 -6.67 2.73
CA ALA A 152 -14.10 -5.93 3.30
C ALA A 152 -14.63 -4.86 2.33
N ILE A 153 -15.95 -4.66 2.34
CA ILE A 153 -16.62 -3.50 1.74
C ILE A 153 -17.09 -2.63 2.90
N LEU A 154 -16.55 -1.43 3.00
CA LEU A 154 -16.78 -0.55 4.12
C LEU A 154 -17.52 0.72 3.68
N PRO A 155 -18.50 1.22 4.48
CA PRO A 155 -19.03 2.56 4.25
C PRO A 155 -17.97 3.61 4.60
N LEU A 156 -17.85 4.66 3.81
CA LEU A 156 -16.92 5.78 4.06
C LEU A 156 -17.29 6.57 5.30
N GLU A 157 -18.58 6.70 5.59
CA GLU A 157 -19.10 7.36 6.80
C GLU A 157 -19.60 6.28 7.75
N GLN A 158 -18.93 6.16 8.88
CA GLN A 158 -19.60 5.57 10.03
C GLN A 158 -20.63 6.59 10.50
N LYS A 159 -21.91 6.31 10.25
CA LYS A 159 -22.97 7.07 10.94
C LYS A 159 -22.66 6.93 12.43
N GLU A 160 -22.58 8.07 13.13
CA GLU A 160 -22.53 8.09 14.59
C GLU A 160 -23.78 7.35 15.13
N SER A 161 -23.66 6.05 15.28
CA SER A 161 -24.58 5.25 16.06
C SER A 161 -23.75 4.34 16.92
N ALA A 162 -23.81 4.59 18.21
CA ALA A 162 -23.31 3.73 19.25
C ALA A 162 -23.87 2.31 19.10
N ALA A 163 -23.19 1.46 18.33
CA ALA A 163 -23.28 0.02 18.41
C ALA A 163 -22.06 -0.55 17.67
N ALA A 164 -21.25 -1.25 18.41
CA ALA A 164 -20.13 -1.99 17.85
C ALA A 164 -20.58 -2.85 16.65
N VAL A 165 -20.15 -2.49 15.46
CA VAL A 165 -20.27 -3.37 14.30
C VAL A 165 -19.29 -4.51 14.53
N GLN A 166 -19.78 -5.63 15.04
CA GLN A 166 -19.09 -6.89 15.03
C GLN A 166 -18.82 -7.25 13.55
N LEU A 167 -17.56 -7.24 13.15
CA LEU A 167 -17.12 -7.82 11.88
C LEU A 167 -17.57 -9.29 11.88
N GLN A 168 -18.63 -9.58 11.17
CA GLN A 168 -19.04 -10.96 10.91
C GLN A 168 -18.09 -11.53 9.87
N TYR A 169 -17.13 -12.32 10.33
CA TYR A 169 -16.36 -13.21 9.48
C TYR A 169 -17.29 -14.28 8.92
N PHE A 170 -17.51 -14.25 7.63
CA PHE A 170 -18.04 -15.44 6.95
C PHE A 170 -16.91 -16.47 6.86
N GLN A 171 -16.95 -17.47 7.74
CA GLN A 171 -16.23 -18.72 7.55
C GLN A 171 -17.02 -19.55 6.53
N THR A 172 -16.43 -19.79 5.38
CA THR A 172 -16.71 -20.96 4.53
C THR A 172 -15.40 -21.54 4.04
#